data_061cff03ce5dda5fba0389c01849cd60
#
_entry.id   061cff03ce5dda5fba0389c01849cd60
#
_cell.length_a   1.000
_cell.length_b   1.000
_cell.length_c   1.000
_cell.angle_alpha   90.00
_cell.angle_beta   90.00
_cell.angle_gamma   90.00
#
_symmetry.space_group_name_H-M   'P 1'
#
loop_
_entity.id
_entity.type
_entity.pdbx_description
1 polymer ?
#
loop_
_entity_poly.entity_id
_entity_poly.type
_entity_poly.pdbx_seq_one_letter_code
_entity_poly.pdbx_strand_id
1 'polypeptide(L)'
;MPLNRREFVSLGAVGVFGGWSRVGLSEDKAKPADPREFTVVIMDPLAAPLSCPCVEGYAQRDYTKLAAFLESRLDRPVKVAFSESLTTALKNKTEGKADLVIGKASVVKFDAAANKRSLKPIAQLSGKDGVTTQTGLIVVPSADPAKTVADLKSYRVIFGPVESDEKHAAALALLKKQGVEAPKKLETCTGCDEGCHKILEAGKESRGAAVISSYARPLLEGCGQVKKGDLRVIGETAPVPFIVAFADERLDADLKKSLEESLLAVSTEAKLCSQLETLLGFVPVEDESLLAGKKKSVTSR
;
A
#
# COMPACT_ATOMS: atom_id res chain seq x y z
N MET A 1 -12.00 49.16 35.65
CA MET A 1 -12.73 50.47 35.59
C MET A 1 -13.33 50.60 34.22
N PRO A 2 -14.61 50.86 34.16
CA PRO A 2 -15.41 50.88 32.93
C PRO A 2 -15.60 52.29 32.40
N LEU A 3 -16.23 52.42 31.23
CA LEU A 3 -17.12 53.52 30.74
C LEU A 3 -17.06 53.53 29.22
N ASN A 4 -18.07 53.44 28.55
CA ASN A 4 -19.51 53.70 28.46
C ASN A 4 -19.82 54.35 27.09
N ARG A 5 -20.79 53.75 26.42
CA ARG A 5 -21.89 54.24 25.59
C ARG A 5 -21.87 55.68 25.05
N ARG A 6 -22.21 55.83 23.79
CA ARG A 6 -23.46 56.50 23.35
C ARG A 6 -23.63 56.47 21.83
N GLU A 7 -24.74 55.96 21.49
CA GLU A 7 -25.68 56.15 20.38
C GLU A 7 -25.64 57.52 19.67
N PHE A 8 -25.83 57.51 18.38
CA PHE A 8 -26.63 58.50 17.70
C PHE A 8 -27.33 57.88 16.47
N VAL A 9 -28.64 58.04 16.48
CA VAL A 9 -29.58 57.67 15.43
C VAL A 9 -29.68 58.82 14.43
N SER A 10 -29.74 58.59 13.16
CA SER A 10 -30.45 59.46 12.25
C SER A 10 -30.82 58.71 10.93
N LEU A 11 -32.09 58.85 10.60
CA LEU A 11 -32.77 58.31 9.43
C LEU A 11 -32.23 58.91 8.12
N GLY A 12 -32.34 58.09 7.05
CA GLY A 12 -32.26 58.56 5.66
C GLY A 12 -32.55 57.41 4.70
N ALA A 13 -33.83 57.28 4.33
CA ALA A 13 -34.28 56.37 3.28
C ALA A 13 -33.98 56.93 1.89
N VAL A 14 -33.34 56.19 1.00
CA VAL A 14 -33.56 56.22 -0.46
C VAL A 14 -33.22 54.87 -1.03
N GLY A 15 -34.17 54.23 -1.67
CA GLY A 15 -34.01 52.96 -2.36
C GLY A 15 -33.24 53.10 -3.68
N VAL A 16 -32.45 52.08 -3.98
CA VAL A 16 -32.08 51.77 -5.37
C VAL A 16 -32.02 50.24 -5.51
N PHE A 17 -32.77 49.76 -6.44
CA PHE A 17 -32.73 48.40 -6.99
C PHE A 17 -31.28 48.03 -7.39
N GLY A 18 -30.75 46.96 -6.83
CA GLY A 18 -29.45 46.42 -7.20
C GLY A 18 -29.52 44.88 -7.18
N GLY A 19 -29.48 44.33 -8.37
CA GLY A 19 -29.66 42.89 -8.63
C GLY A 19 -28.79 42.00 -7.77
N TRP A 20 -29.40 41.00 -7.20
CA TRP A 20 -28.72 39.86 -6.60
C TRP A 20 -28.10 39.04 -7.74
N SER A 21 -26.80 39.24 -7.98
CA SER A 21 -25.99 38.30 -8.71
C SER A 21 -25.96 37.02 -7.90
N ARG A 22 -26.74 36.03 -8.31
CA ARG A 22 -26.60 34.66 -7.91
C ARG A 22 -25.18 34.23 -8.35
N VAL A 23 -24.25 34.18 -7.42
CA VAL A 23 -23.03 33.37 -7.58
C VAL A 23 -23.50 31.92 -7.72
N GLY A 24 -23.62 31.48 -8.96
CA GLY A 24 -23.88 30.10 -9.25
C GLY A 24 -22.67 29.29 -8.72
N LEU A 25 -22.87 28.59 -7.61
CA LEU A 25 -22.04 27.45 -7.27
C LEU A 25 -22.23 26.48 -8.44
N SER A 26 -21.24 26.45 -9.31
CA SER A 26 -21.11 25.39 -10.31
C SER A 26 -20.96 24.09 -9.53
N GLU A 27 -22.06 23.36 -9.37
CA GLU A 27 -21.99 21.94 -9.08
C GLU A 27 -21.23 21.32 -10.25
N ASP A 28 -19.99 20.95 -10.01
CA ASP A 28 -19.24 20.06 -10.89
C ASP A 28 -20.04 18.75 -10.95
N LYS A 29 -21.00 18.69 -11.86
CA LYS A 29 -21.67 17.45 -12.23
C LYS A 29 -20.60 16.54 -12.76
N ALA A 30 -20.26 15.51 -11.99
CA ALA A 30 -19.37 14.47 -12.42
C ALA A 30 -19.75 14.06 -13.85
N LYS A 31 -18.81 14.19 -14.78
CA LYS A 31 -19.00 13.79 -16.17
C LYS A 31 -19.46 12.33 -16.18
N PRO A 32 -20.54 11.98 -16.92
CA PRO A 32 -20.97 10.57 -17.00
C PRO A 32 -19.76 9.70 -17.39
N ALA A 33 -19.55 8.60 -16.67
CA ALA A 33 -18.45 7.68 -16.95
C ALA A 33 -18.55 7.17 -18.40
N ASP A 34 -17.47 7.25 -19.16
CA ASP A 34 -17.37 6.63 -20.49
C ASP A 34 -17.56 5.11 -20.29
N PRO A 35 -18.49 4.44 -21.01
CA PRO A 35 -18.69 3.00 -20.87
C PRO A 35 -17.43 2.18 -21.22
N ARG A 36 -16.45 2.80 -21.90
CA ARG A 36 -15.15 2.20 -22.19
C ARG A 36 -14.09 2.50 -21.12
N GLU A 37 -14.41 3.32 -20.11
CA GLU A 37 -13.46 3.72 -19.07
C GLU A 37 -12.92 2.48 -18.34
N PHE A 38 -11.60 2.36 -18.32
CA PHE A 38 -10.86 1.30 -17.66
C PHE A 38 -10.41 1.76 -16.26
N THR A 39 -10.82 1.04 -15.23
CA THR A 39 -10.59 1.43 -13.83
C THR A 39 -9.40 0.69 -13.23
N VAL A 40 -8.37 1.43 -12.82
CA VAL A 40 -7.18 0.93 -12.15
C VAL A 40 -7.22 1.31 -10.67
N VAL A 41 -7.15 0.33 -9.78
CA VAL A 41 -7.01 0.55 -8.33
C VAL A 41 -5.54 0.32 -7.95
N ILE A 42 -4.92 1.32 -7.36
CA ILE A 42 -3.55 1.26 -6.86
C ILE A 42 -3.57 1.09 -5.34
N MET A 43 -2.98 -0.01 -4.88
CA MET A 43 -2.82 -0.39 -3.47
C MET A 43 -1.32 -0.58 -3.12
N ASP A 44 -0.43 0.01 -3.89
CA ASP A 44 1.00 0.01 -3.62
C ASP A 44 1.33 1.03 -2.52
N PRO A 45 1.91 0.61 -1.38
CA PRO A 45 2.27 1.52 -0.29
C PRO A 45 3.33 2.57 -0.68
N LEU A 46 4.03 2.39 -1.79
CA LEU A 46 4.98 3.37 -2.34
C LEU A 46 4.37 4.26 -3.43
N ALA A 47 3.10 4.11 -3.77
CA ALA A 47 2.42 5.06 -4.65
C ALA A 47 2.40 6.46 -4.03
N ALA A 48 2.71 7.50 -4.81
CA ALA A 48 2.84 8.87 -4.31
C ALA A 48 1.70 9.34 -3.37
N PRO A 49 0.40 9.10 -3.66
CA PRO A 49 -0.68 9.51 -2.77
C PRO A 49 -0.86 8.64 -1.52
N LEU A 50 -0.20 7.47 -1.42
CA LEU A 50 -0.34 6.52 -0.29
C LEU A 50 0.92 6.46 0.57
N SER A 51 2.06 6.82 0.00
CA SER A 51 3.33 6.78 0.69
C SER A 51 3.48 7.94 1.69
N CYS A 52 4.32 7.72 2.70
CA CYS A 52 4.71 8.80 3.59
C CYS A 52 5.37 9.94 2.80
N PRO A 53 5.03 11.22 3.07
CA PRO A 53 5.72 12.36 2.46
C PRO A 53 7.24 12.34 2.66
N CYS A 54 7.71 11.64 3.69
CA CYS A 54 9.15 11.51 3.98
C CYS A 54 9.94 10.75 2.90
N VAL A 55 9.29 10.02 2.00
CA VAL A 55 9.94 9.30 0.90
C VAL A 55 9.75 9.98 -0.46
N GLU A 56 9.19 11.19 -0.47
CA GLU A 56 9.03 11.99 -1.66
C GLU A 56 10.38 12.24 -2.35
N GLY A 57 10.40 12.03 -3.67
CA GLY A 57 11.57 12.27 -4.51
C GLY A 57 12.60 11.15 -4.59
N TYR A 58 12.51 10.08 -3.75
CA TYR A 58 13.50 8.99 -3.82
C TYR A 58 12.93 7.57 -3.79
N ALA A 59 11.68 7.37 -3.41
CA ALA A 59 11.06 6.05 -3.37
C ALA A 59 9.59 6.03 -3.77
N GLN A 60 9.02 7.20 -4.12
CA GLN A 60 7.64 7.28 -4.56
C GLN A 60 7.46 6.82 -6.00
N ARG A 61 6.39 6.07 -6.23
CA ARG A 61 5.97 5.58 -7.55
C ARG A 61 4.83 6.44 -8.10
N ASP A 62 5.02 6.99 -9.30
CA ASP A 62 3.99 7.79 -9.99
C ASP A 62 3.15 6.92 -10.94
N TYR A 63 2.10 6.35 -10.40
CA TYR A 63 1.16 5.54 -11.19
C TYR A 63 0.26 6.36 -12.12
N THR A 64 0.23 7.69 -12.01
CA THR A 64 -0.50 8.52 -12.98
C THR A 64 0.15 8.45 -14.36
N LYS A 65 1.47 8.27 -14.41
CA LYS A 65 2.22 8.06 -15.65
C LYS A 65 1.99 6.69 -16.27
N LEU A 66 1.86 5.66 -15.42
CA LEU A 66 1.44 4.33 -15.89
C LEU A 66 0.03 4.40 -16.49
N ALA A 67 -0.89 5.12 -15.85
CA ALA A 67 -2.25 5.27 -16.37
C ALA A 67 -2.26 5.93 -17.75
N ALA A 68 -1.54 7.04 -17.94
CA ALA A 68 -1.43 7.71 -19.23
C ALA A 68 -0.80 6.78 -20.31
N PHE A 69 0.17 5.98 -19.94
CA PHE A 69 0.75 4.97 -20.82
C PHE A 69 -0.26 3.90 -21.21
N LEU A 70 -1.00 3.33 -20.24
CA LEU A 70 -2.05 2.34 -20.49
C LEU A 70 -3.18 2.92 -21.35
N GLU A 71 -3.58 4.18 -21.12
CA GLU A 71 -4.60 4.87 -21.92
C GLU A 71 -4.22 4.89 -23.40
N SER A 72 -2.97 5.21 -23.70
CA SER A 72 -2.45 5.21 -25.09
C SER A 72 -2.36 3.81 -25.71
N ARG A 73 -2.10 2.78 -24.90
CA ARG A 73 -1.94 1.40 -25.37
C ARG A 73 -3.26 0.65 -25.54
N LEU A 74 -4.23 0.97 -24.71
CA LEU A 74 -5.54 0.30 -24.72
C LEU A 74 -6.60 1.06 -25.53
N ASP A 75 -6.28 2.26 -26.04
CA ASP A 75 -7.18 3.16 -26.77
C ASP A 75 -8.53 3.38 -26.01
N ARG A 76 -8.43 3.65 -24.71
CA ARG A 76 -9.57 3.94 -23.85
C ARG A 76 -9.18 4.78 -22.64
N PRO A 77 -10.09 5.60 -22.10
CA PRO A 77 -9.83 6.38 -20.89
C PRO A 77 -9.46 5.48 -19.71
N VAL A 78 -8.42 5.85 -18.96
CA VAL A 78 -7.97 5.14 -17.77
C VAL A 78 -8.17 5.99 -16.53
N LYS A 79 -9.05 5.52 -15.62
CA LYS A 79 -9.30 6.12 -14.32
C LYS A 79 -8.47 5.44 -13.25
N VAL A 80 -7.71 6.22 -12.48
CA VAL A 80 -6.92 5.70 -11.36
C VAL A 80 -7.55 6.04 -10.03
N ALA A 81 -7.65 5.06 -9.14
CA ALA A 81 -8.06 5.24 -7.76
C ALA A 81 -6.96 4.72 -6.82
N PHE A 82 -6.45 5.57 -5.95
CA PHE A 82 -5.48 5.20 -4.92
C PHE A 82 -6.19 4.84 -3.64
N SER A 83 -5.88 3.69 -3.03
CA SER A 83 -6.49 3.25 -1.78
C SER A 83 -5.62 2.21 -1.08
N GLU A 84 -5.58 2.24 0.24
CA GLU A 84 -4.90 1.21 1.05
C GLU A 84 -5.67 -0.12 1.08
N SER A 85 -6.96 -0.09 0.73
CA SER A 85 -7.86 -1.25 0.74
C SER A 85 -8.74 -1.28 -0.50
N LEU A 86 -8.88 -2.46 -1.12
CA LEU A 86 -9.78 -2.68 -2.24
C LEU A 86 -11.25 -2.42 -1.85
N THR A 87 -11.63 -2.79 -0.63
CA THR A 87 -12.98 -2.53 -0.11
C THR A 87 -13.30 -1.03 -0.13
N THR A 88 -12.39 -0.20 0.35
CA THR A 88 -12.55 1.25 0.36
C THR A 88 -12.57 1.81 -1.06
N ALA A 89 -11.70 1.32 -1.95
CA ALA A 89 -11.69 1.74 -3.35
C ALA A 89 -13.03 1.46 -4.03
N LEU A 90 -13.51 0.23 -3.95
CA LEU A 90 -14.77 -0.20 -4.58
C LEU A 90 -15.97 0.59 -4.06
N LYS A 91 -16.04 0.83 -2.75
CA LYS A 91 -17.18 1.49 -2.12
C LYS A 91 -17.21 3.00 -2.37
N ASN A 92 -16.06 3.67 -2.30
CA ASN A 92 -16.00 5.11 -2.16
C ASN A 92 -15.39 5.84 -3.37
N LYS A 93 -14.69 5.13 -4.28
CA LYS A 93 -13.87 5.77 -5.32
C LYS A 93 -14.17 5.32 -6.74
N THR A 94 -14.65 4.09 -6.91
CA THR A 94 -14.75 3.46 -8.23
C THR A 94 -16.14 2.91 -8.56
N GLU A 95 -17.14 3.20 -7.73
CA GLU A 95 -18.52 2.72 -7.95
C GLU A 95 -18.60 1.20 -8.16
N GLY A 96 -17.75 0.47 -7.45
CA GLY A 96 -17.67 -0.98 -7.54
C GLY A 96 -16.85 -1.52 -8.70
N LYS A 97 -16.19 -0.68 -9.52
CA LYS A 97 -15.33 -1.10 -10.63
C LYS A 97 -13.88 -1.27 -10.18
N ALA A 98 -13.20 -2.28 -10.72
CA ALA A 98 -11.75 -2.47 -10.61
C ALA A 98 -11.37 -3.48 -11.70
N ASP A 99 -10.92 -2.99 -12.85
CA ASP A 99 -10.52 -3.82 -13.98
C ASP A 99 -9.08 -4.31 -13.79
N LEU A 100 -8.24 -3.48 -13.19
CA LEU A 100 -6.87 -3.77 -12.80
C LEU A 100 -6.65 -3.33 -11.36
N VAL A 101 -6.01 -4.19 -10.56
CA VAL A 101 -5.56 -3.85 -9.20
C VAL A 101 -4.06 -4.05 -9.11
N ILE A 102 -3.31 -3.01 -8.71
CA ILE A 102 -1.86 -3.09 -8.53
C ILE A 102 -1.51 -2.80 -7.07
N GLY A 103 -0.85 -3.74 -6.41
CA GLY A 103 -0.51 -3.58 -5.00
C GLY A 103 0.23 -4.77 -4.40
N LYS A 104 0.43 -4.73 -3.09
CA LYS A 104 1.04 -5.86 -2.37
C LYS A 104 0.21 -7.13 -2.59
N ALA A 105 0.85 -8.16 -3.10
CA ALA A 105 0.18 -9.38 -3.55
C ALA A 105 -0.73 -9.99 -2.47
N SER A 106 -0.24 -10.10 -1.24
CA SER A 106 -1.01 -10.69 -0.13
C SER A 106 -2.21 -9.84 0.27
N VAL A 107 -2.04 -8.51 0.32
CA VAL A 107 -3.11 -7.55 0.66
C VAL A 107 -4.20 -7.55 -0.41
N VAL A 108 -3.82 -7.47 -1.69
CA VAL A 108 -4.77 -7.52 -2.80
C VAL A 108 -5.57 -8.82 -2.78
N LYS A 109 -4.92 -9.97 -2.54
CA LYS A 109 -5.59 -11.28 -2.48
C LYS A 109 -6.54 -11.38 -1.29
N PHE A 110 -6.11 -10.91 -0.12
CA PHE A 110 -6.95 -10.87 1.08
C PHE A 110 -8.22 -10.05 0.84
N ASP A 111 -8.05 -8.84 0.33
CA ASP A 111 -9.17 -7.93 0.05
C ASP A 111 -10.06 -8.44 -1.08
N ALA A 112 -9.49 -9.03 -2.14
CA ALA A 112 -10.26 -9.64 -3.23
C ALA A 112 -11.18 -10.74 -2.71
N ALA A 113 -10.66 -11.61 -1.85
CA ALA A 113 -11.46 -12.67 -1.22
C ALA A 113 -12.59 -12.10 -0.34
N ALA A 114 -12.30 -11.07 0.46
CA ALA A 114 -13.30 -10.38 1.29
C ALA A 114 -14.42 -9.73 0.47
N ASN A 115 -14.09 -9.23 -0.73
CA ASN A 115 -15.04 -8.58 -1.65
C ASN A 115 -15.62 -9.54 -2.70
N LYS A 116 -15.34 -10.84 -2.61
CA LYS A 116 -15.78 -11.86 -3.57
C LYS A 116 -15.39 -11.51 -5.02
N ARG A 117 -14.19 -10.95 -5.19
CA ARG A 117 -13.62 -10.63 -6.50
C ARG A 117 -12.68 -11.73 -6.95
N SER A 118 -12.81 -12.14 -8.20
CA SER A 118 -11.89 -13.06 -8.85
C SER A 118 -10.89 -12.26 -9.66
N LEU A 119 -9.66 -12.21 -9.15
CA LEU A 119 -8.55 -11.45 -9.73
C LEU A 119 -7.44 -12.42 -10.13
N LYS A 120 -6.96 -12.33 -11.38
CA LYS A 120 -5.83 -13.10 -11.89
C LYS A 120 -4.56 -12.26 -11.90
N PRO A 121 -3.44 -12.74 -11.33
CA PRO A 121 -2.14 -12.07 -11.48
C PRO A 121 -1.68 -12.16 -12.94
N ILE A 122 -1.22 -11.03 -13.49
CA ILE A 122 -0.79 -10.94 -14.90
C ILE A 122 0.64 -10.41 -15.06
N ALA A 123 1.15 -9.65 -14.08
CA ALA A 123 2.53 -9.14 -14.11
C ALA A 123 3.00 -8.77 -12.70
N GLN A 124 4.32 -8.73 -12.50
CA GLN A 124 4.97 -8.31 -11.25
C GLN A 124 5.84 -7.09 -11.50
N LEU A 125 5.76 -6.07 -10.65
CA LEU A 125 6.65 -4.91 -10.72
C LEU A 125 7.96 -5.24 -10.01
N SER A 126 9.09 -5.07 -10.70
CA SER A 126 10.40 -5.21 -10.07
C SER A 126 10.75 -3.97 -9.23
N GLY A 127 11.59 -4.14 -8.22
CA GLY A 127 12.23 -3.04 -7.50
C GLY A 127 13.37 -2.41 -8.31
N LYS A 128 14.05 -1.42 -7.74
CA LYS A 128 15.28 -0.81 -8.28
C LYS A 128 16.45 -1.80 -8.36
N ASP A 129 16.41 -2.84 -7.58
CA ASP A 129 17.35 -3.96 -7.54
C ASP A 129 16.98 -5.10 -8.52
N GLY A 130 15.88 -4.96 -9.26
CA GLY A 130 15.36 -5.98 -10.16
C GLY A 130 14.57 -7.10 -9.49
N VAL A 131 14.42 -7.08 -8.15
CA VAL A 131 13.71 -8.12 -7.39
C VAL A 131 12.20 -7.85 -7.37
N THR A 132 11.40 -8.90 -7.46
CA THR A 132 9.93 -8.83 -7.45
C THR A 132 9.30 -9.25 -6.12
N THR A 133 10.15 -9.63 -5.16
CA THR A 133 9.72 -10.12 -3.84
C THR A 133 10.14 -9.19 -2.73
N GLN A 134 9.54 -9.37 -1.56
CA GLN A 134 9.93 -8.74 -0.31
C GLN A 134 10.03 -9.78 0.80
N THR A 135 10.71 -9.44 1.89
CA THR A 135 10.80 -10.24 3.10
C THR A 135 10.30 -9.47 4.32
N GLY A 136 10.01 -10.16 5.40
CA GLY A 136 9.83 -9.59 6.72
C GLY A 136 11.14 -9.62 7.48
N LEU A 137 11.53 -8.50 8.06
CA LEU A 137 12.68 -8.41 8.95
C LEU A 137 12.22 -8.42 10.39
N ILE A 138 12.73 -9.37 11.18
CA ILE A 138 12.55 -9.34 12.63
C ILE A 138 13.64 -8.44 13.22
N VAL A 139 13.24 -7.34 13.82
CA VAL A 139 14.14 -6.33 14.38
C VAL A 139 13.99 -6.22 15.88
N VAL A 140 15.10 -5.90 16.54
CA VAL A 140 15.20 -5.57 17.96
C VAL A 140 15.97 -4.26 18.12
N PRO A 141 15.85 -3.53 19.24
CA PRO A 141 16.77 -2.44 19.56
C PRO A 141 18.23 -2.92 19.49
N SER A 142 19.15 -2.10 18.94
CA SER A 142 20.55 -2.51 18.73
C SER A 142 21.27 -2.93 20.03
N ALA A 143 20.85 -2.35 21.17
CA ALA A 143 21.37 -2.67 22.50
C ALA A 143 20.72 -3.91 23.13
N ASP A 144 19.71 -4.51 22.50
CA ASP A 144 19.02 -5.71 23.01
C ASP A 144 19.98 -6.92 22.97
N PRO A 145 19.94 -7.85 23.98
CA PRO A 145 20.81 -9.01 24.03
C PRO A 145 20.53 -10.06 22.94
N ALA A 146 19.30 -10.16 22.41
CA ALA A 146 18.95 -11.14 21.38
C ALA A 146 19.79 -10.97 20.12
N LYS A 147 20.40 -12.03 19.61
CA LYS A 147 21.26 -12.06 18.41
C LYS A 147 20.61 -12.82 17.26
N THR A 148 19.74 -13.76 17.59
CA THR A 148 19.06 -14.66 16.64
C THR A 148 17.58 -14.73 16.96
N VAL A 149 16.78 -15.26 16.03
CA VAL A 149 15.35 -15.48 16.24
C VAL A 149 15.08 -16.48 17.39
N ALA A 150 15.98 -17.45 17.59
CA ALA A 150 15.84 -18.44 18.68
C ALA A 150 15.92 -17.81 20.07
N ASP A 151 16.52 -16.62 20.21
CA ASP A 151 16.62 -15.88 21.47
C ASP A 151 15.30 -15.22 21.87
N LEU A 152 14.31 -15.16 20.97
CA LEU A 152 13.03 -14.49 21.18
C LEU A 152 12.05 -15.29 22.07
N LYS A 153 12.50 -16.37 22.68
CA LYS A 153 11.68 -17.06 23.69
C LYS A 153 11.31 -16.08 24.81
N SER A 154 10.01 -15.92 25.04
CA SER A 154 9.47 -14.97 26.03
C SER A 154 9.59 -13.48 25.64
N TYR A 155 9.88 -13.16 24.39
CA TYR A 155 9.83 -11.79 23.87
C TYR A 155 8.40 -11.38 23.51
N ARG A 156 8.11 -10.11 23.68
CA ARG A 156 6.95 -9.45 23.07
C ARG A 156 7.26 -9.20 21.60
N VAL A 157 6.60 -9.92 20.69
CA VAL A 157 6.79 -9.75 19.25
C VAL A 157 5.59 -9.03 18.65
N ILE A 158 5.84 -7.89 17.98
CA ILE A 158 4.82 -7.09 17.30
C ILE A 158 4.84 -7.46 15.81
N PHE A 159 3.72 -7.99 15.33
CA PHE A 159 3.55 -8.43 13.94
C PHE A 159 2.89 -7.35 13.11
N GLY A 160 2.94 -7.49 11.79
CA GLY A 160 2.04 -6.76 10.89
C GLY A 160 0.62 -7.35 10.90
N PRO A 161 -0.33 -6.69 10.22
CA PRO A 161 -1.69 -7.17 10.11
C PRO A 161 -1.74 -8.47 9.28
N VAL A 162 -2.82 -9.24 9.45
CA VAL A 162 -2.96 -10.61 8.91
C VAL A 162 -2.85 -10.70 7.38
N GLU A 163 -3.21 -9.64 6.68
CA GLU A 163 -3.10 -9.51 5.22
C GLU A 163 -1.68 -9.23 4.71
N SER A 164 -0.73 -8.93 5.60
CA SER A 164 0.67 -8.66 5.24
C SER A 164 1.53 -9.90 5.47
N ASP A 165 1.58 -10.80 4.50
CA ASP A 165 2.23 -12.12 4.61
C ASP A 165 3.68 -12.04 5.13
N GLU A 166 4.49 -11.10 4.66
CA GLU A 166 5.89 -10.95 5.07
C GLU A 166 6.02 -10.60 6.56
N LYS A 167 5.06 -9.81 7.08
CA LYS A 167 5.07 -9.37 8.48
C LYS A 167 4.24 -10.26 9.41
N HIS A 168 3.44 -11.17 8.86
CA HIS A 168 2.52 -12.00 9.64
C HIS A 168 2.79 -13.50 9.43
N ALA A 169 2.27 -14.09 8.36
CA ALA A 169 2.33 -15.53 8.14
C ALA A 169 3.78 -16.04 7.98
N ALA A 170 4.61 -15.34 7.22
CA ALA A 170 6.02 -15.72 7.02
C ALA A 170 6.83 -15.55 8.30
N ALA A 171 6.54 -14.50 9.10
CA ALA A 171 7.22 -14.31 10.38
C ALA A 171 6.86 -15.40 11.38
N LEU A 172 5.57 -15.78 11.48
CA LEU A 172 5.14 -16.90 12.31
C LEU A 172 5.79 -18.22 11.89
N ALA A 173 5.92 -18.45 10.57
CA ALA A 173 6.61 -19.63 10.05
C ALA A 173 8.10 -19.64 10.44
N LEU A 174 8.77 -18.49 10.38
CA LEU A 174 10.16 -18.33 10.79
C LEU A 174 10.34 -18.60 12.30
N LEU A 175 9.51 -18.00 13.15
CA LEU A 175 9.53 -18.24 14.60
C LEU A 175 9.38 -19.74 14.90
N LYS A 176 8.39 -20.38 14.31
CA LYS A 176 8.14 -21.83 14.46
C LYS A 176 9.36 -22.66 14.02
N LYS A 177 9.97 -22.31 12.88
CA LYS A 177 11.18 -22.99 12.36
C LYS A 177 12.35 -22.88 13.34
N GLN A 178 12.43 -21.78 14.10
CA GLN A 178 13.48 -21.52 15.09
C GLN A 178 13.12 -21.98 16.50
N GLY A 179 12.03 -22.73 16.66
CA GLY A 179 11.59 -23.26 17.96
C GLY A 179 11.08 -22.20 18.94
N VAL A 180 10.59 -21.08 18.41
CA VAL A 180 9.95 -20.00 19.17
C VAL A 180 8.43 -20.13 19.01
N GLU A 181 7.72 -20.37 20.10
CA GLU A 181 6.27 -20.42 20.08
C GLU A 181 5.67 -19.01 20.02
N ALA A 182 4.76 -18.80 19.08
CA ALA A 182 4.01 -17.56 19.01
C ALA A 182 2.97 -17.50 20.16
N PRO A 183 2.71 -16.32 20.74
CA PRO A 183 1.68 -16.16 21.75
C PRO A 183 0.30 -16.46 21.17
N LYS A 184 -0.62 -16.97 22.02
CA LYS A 184 -2.02 -17.28 21.62
C LYS A 184 -2.75 -16.05 21.05
N LYS A 185 -2.47 -14.86 21.59
CA LYS A 185 -2.97 -13.58 21.10
C LYS A 185 -1.79 -12.79 20.55
N LEU A 186 -1.78 -12.57 19.25
CA LEU A 186 -0.75 -11.80 18.57
C LEU A 186 -0.98 -10.30 18.81
N GLU A 187 0.09 -9.58 19.08
CA GLU A 187 0.11 -8.14 19.01
C GLU A 187 0.44 -7.72 17.59
N THR A 188 -0.35 -6.81 17.03
CA THR A 188 -0.16 -6.33 15.66
C THR A 188 -0.10 -4.82 15.59
N CYS A 189 0.55 -4.29 14.57
CA CYS A 189 0.55 -2.87 14.21
C CYS A 189 0.40 -2.73 12.69
N THR A 190 -0.15 -1.61 12.26
CA THR A 190 -0.38 -1.36 10.82
C THR A 190 0.89 -0.87 10.15
N GLY A 191 1.54 0.16 10.72
CA GLY A 191 2.75 0.77 10.22
C GLY A 191 4.02 0.03 10.66
N CYS A 192 5.05 0.04 9.82
CA CYS A 192 6.38 -0.44 10.21
C CYS A 192 7.05 0.49 11.21
N ASP A 193 6.84 1.79 11.10
CA ASP A 193 7.25 2.83 12.05
C ASP A 193 6.65 2.60 13.43
N GLU A 194 5.33 2.37 13.52
CA GLU A 194 4.64 2.09 14.79
C GLU A 194 5.27 0.92 15.54
N GLY A 195 5.57 -0.18 14.84
CA GLY A 195 6.23 -1.35 15.45
C GLY A 195 7.63 -1.01 15.98
N CYS A 196 8.42 -0.26 15.20
CA CYS A 196 9.75 0.19 15.60
C CYS A 196 9.71 1.11 16.82
N HIS A 197 8.83 2.11 16.82
CA HIS A 197 8.69 3.05 17.95
C HIS A 197 8.30 2.31 19.23
N LYS A 198 7.32 1.41 19.19
CA LYS A 198 6.90 0.65 20.35
C LYS A 198 8.03 -0.15 21.01
N ILE A 199 8.94 -0.74 20.22
CA ILE A 199 10.06 -1.51 20.81
C ILE A 199 11.20 -0.59 21.29
N LEU A 200 11.42 0.57 20.64
CA LEU A 200 12.45 1.53 21.05
C LEU A 200 12.04 2.28 22.33
N GLU A 201 10.79 2.71 22.44
CA GLU A 201 10.25 3.42 23.60
C GLU A 201 10.13 2.53 24.85
N ALA A 202 9.83 1.25 24.66
CA ALA A 202 9.70 0.31 25.76
C ALA A 202 11.03 0.05 26.50
N GLY A 203 12.17 0.42 25.92
CA GLY A 203 13.49 0.35 26.53
C GLY A 203 14.10 -1.06 26.55
N LYS A 204 15.34 -1.15 27.04
CA LYS A 204 16.19 -2.34 26.97
C LYS A 204 15.64 -3.55 27.76
N GLU A 205 14.85 -3.32 28.78
CA GLU A 205 14.34 -4.39 29.66
C GLU A 205 13.04 -5.02 29.14
N SER A 206 12.41 -4.40 28.14
CA SER A 206 11.10 -4.83 27.65
C SER A 206 11.10 -6.10 26.81
N ARG A 207 12.27 -6.57 26.38
CA ARG A 207 12.40 -7.74 25.47
C ARG A 207 11.42 -7.66 24.29
N GLY A 208 11.46 -6.53 23.58
CA GLY A 208 10.56 -6.25 22.45
C GLY A 208 11.24 -6.55 21.10
N ALA A 209 10.49 -7.17 20.20
CA ALA A 209 10.86 -7.34 18.79
C ALA A 209 9.70 -6.88 17.90
N ALA A 210 9.99 -6.38 16.71
CA ALA A 210 8.98 -6.04 15.71
C ALA A 210 9.29 -6.71 14.38
N VAL A 211 8.24 -6.98 13.59
CA VAL A 211 8.39 -7.47 12.22
C VAL A 211 8.04 -6.33 11.28
N ILE A 212 8.99 -5.92 10.46
CA ILE A 212 8.84 -4.86 9.46
C ILE A 212 9.07 -5.41 8.05
N SER A 213 8.52 -4.75 7.03
CA SER A 213 8.82 -5.10 5.65
C SER A 213 10.25 -4.70 5.28
N SER A 214 10.94 -5.52 4.49
CA SER A 214 12.35 -5.26 4.12
C SER A 214 12.53 -3.92 3.42
N TYR A 215 11.60 -3.52 2.56
CA TYR A 215 11.63 -2.22 1.89
C TYR A 215 11.47 -1.02 2.85
N ALA A 216 10.83 -1.22 4.01
CA ALA A 216 10.53 -0.14 4.94
C ALA A 216 11.76 0.31 5.73
N ARG A 217 12.69 -0.59 6.04
CA ARG A 217 13.87 -0.27 6.85
C ARG A 217 14.68 0.91 6.31
N PRO A 218 15.19 0.89 5.05
CA PRO A 218 15.95 2.01 4.52
C PRO A 218 15.14 3.30 4.44
N LEU A 219 13.81 3.21 4.27
CA LEU A 219 12.94 4.39 4.24
C LEU A 219 12.78 5.01 5.64
N LEU A 220 12.60 4.19 6.68
CA LEU A 220 12.50 4.65 8.07
C LEU A 220 13.80 5.29 8.55
N GLU A 221 14.95 4.72 8.17
CA GLU A 221 16.26 5.29 8.47
C GLU A 221 16.49 6.59 7.66
N GLY A 222 16.09 6.62 6.39
CA GLY A 222 16.27 7.77 5.50
C GLY A 222 15.43 8.99 5.89
N CYS A 223 14.20 8.78 6.35
CA CYS A 223 13.33 9.86 6.80
C CYS A 223 13.50 10.23 8.29
N GLY A 224 14.39 9.54 9.01
CA GLY A 224 14.69 9.84 10.41
C GLY A 224 13.65 9.36 11.42
N GLN A 225 12.64 8.58 11.00
CA GLN A 225 11.69 7.94 11.93
C GLN A 225 12.40 6.95 12.85
N VAL A 226 13.45 6.32 12.35
CA VAL A 226 14.37 5.48 13.12
C VAL A 226 15.79 5.95 12.80
N LYS A 227 16.62 6.18 13.81
CA LYS A 227 18.02 6.53 13.56
C LYS A 227 18.77 5.33 13.03
N LYS A 228 19.67 5.56 12.10
CA LYS A 228 20.54 4.50 11.59
C LYS A 228 21.34 3.87 12.73
N GLY A 229 21.20 2.57 12.89
CA GLY A 229 21.86 1.80 13.95
C GLY A 229 21.04 1.61 15.24
N ASP A 230 19.84 2.21 15.37
CA ASP A 230 18.95 1.96 16.52
C ASP A 230 18.33 0.55 16.49
N LEU A 231 18.21 -0.04 15.32
CA LEU A 231 17.65 -1.37 15.13
C LEU A 231 18.69 -2.36 14.59
N ARG A 232 18.63 -3.56 15.10
CA ARG A 232 19.37 -4.73 14.59
C ARG A 232 18.39 -5.77 14.04
N VAL A 233 18.64 -6.23 12.81
CA VAL A 233 17.95 -7.37 12.22
C VAL A 233 18.53 -8.65 12.83
N ILE A 234 17.68 -9.51 13.35
CA ILE A 234 18.04 -10.82 13.94
C ILE A 234 17.45 -11.99 13.16
N GLY A 235 16.60 -11.72 12.19
CA GLY A 235 16.04 -12.72 11.30
C GLY A 235 15.32 -12.12 10.12
N GLU A 236 15.25 -12.93 9.06
CA GLU A 236 14.60 -12.57 7.80
C GLU A 236 13.71 -13.73 7.36
N THR A 237 12.50 -13.43 6.94
CA THR A 237 11.50 -14.41 6.51
C THR A 237 11.84 -14.94 5.12
N ALA A 238 11.18 -16.03 4.73
CA ALA A 238 11.15 -16.41 3.32
C ALA A 238 10.56 -15.26 2.47
N PRO A 239 11.06 -15.07 1.23
CA PRO A 239 10.54 -14.05 0.33
C PRO A 239 9.09 -14.35 -0.05
N VAL A 240 8.30 -13.27 -0.22
CA VAL A 240 6.94 -13.32 -0.73
C VAL A 240 6.79 -12.31 -1.87
N PRO A 241 5.87 -12.52 -2.83
CA PRO A 241 5.63 -11.55 -3.91
C PRO A 241 5.32 -10.16 -3.35
N PHE A 242 5.88 -9.11 -3.97
CA PHE A 242 5.69 -7.75 -3.51
C PHE A 242 4.57 -7.06 -4.28
N ILE A 243 4.89 -6.29 -5.32
CA ILE A 243 3.88 -5.57 -6.10
C ILE A 243 3.50 -6.39 -7.32
N VAL A 244 2.21 -6.71 -7.40
CA VAL A 244 1.63 -7.52 -8.46
C VAL A 244 0.45 -6.80 -9.08
N ALA A 245 0.33 -6.89 -10.38
CA ALA A 245 -0.81 -6.43 -11.17
C ALA A 245 -1.79 -7.59 -11.35
N PHE A 246 -3.03 -7.39 -10.94
CA PHE A 246 -4.11 -8.36 -11.01
C PHE A 246 -5.22 -7.84 -11.93
N ALA A 247 -5.55 -8.58 -12.98
CA ALA A 247 -6.70 -8.29 -13.83
C ALA A 247 -7.97 -8.94 -13.29
N ASP A 248 -9.10 -8.25 -13.40
CA ASP A 248 -10.42 -8.85 -13.12
C ASP A 248 -10.68 -9.98 -14.11
N GLU A 249 -11.06 -11.16 -13.63
CA GLU A 249 -11.31 -12.34 -14.49
C GLU A 249 -12.50 -12.14 -15.43
N ARG A 250 -13.38 -11.17 -15.15
CA ARG A 250 -14.53 -10.84 -16.00
C ARG A 250 -14.16 -10.08 -17.27
N LEU A 251 -12.96 -9.50 -17.35
CA LEU A 251 -12.47 -8.88 -18.59
C LEU A 251 -12.39 -9.94 -19.70
N ASP A 252 -12.66 -9.53 -20.93
CA ASP A 252 -12.46 -10.39 -22.09
C ASP A 252 -10.99 -10.81 -22.26
N ALA A 253 -10.76 -11.89 -22.98
CA ALA A 253 -9.44 -12.50 -23.11
C ALA A 253 -8.46 -11.58 -23.88
N ASP A 254 -8.95 -10.89 -24.91
CA ASP A 254 -8.12 -10.00 -25.75
C ASP A 254 -7.68 -8.77 -24.96
N LEU A 255 -8.59 -8.20 -24.17
CA LEU A 255 -8.25 -7.07 -23.31
C LEU A 255 -7.24 -7.48 -22.22
N LYS A 256 -7.42 -8.66 -21.58
CA LYS A 256 -6.45 -9.19 -20.61
C LYS A 256 -5.07 -9.37 -21.23
N LYS A 257 -5.00 -9.91 -22.45
CA LYS A 257 -3.75 -10.08 -23.18
C LYS A 257 -3.11 -8.74 -23.53
N SER A 258 -3.88 -7.80 -24.08
CA SER A 258 -3.38 -6.45 -24.42
C SER A 258 -2.89 -5.70 -23.17
N LEU A 259 -3.56 -5.90 -22.02
CA LEU A 259 -3.17 -5.32 -20.74
C LEU A 259 -1.83 -5.90 -20.24
N GLU A 260 -1.68 -7.22 -20.27
CA GLU A 260 -0.44 -7.90 -19.90
C GLU A 260 0.72 -7.44 -20.80
N GLU A 261 0.54 -7.46 -22.11
CA GLU A 261 1.53 -6.98 -23.07
C GLU A 261 1.91 -5.50 -22.85
N SER A 262 0.91 -4.66 -22.52
CA SER A 262 1.15 -3.24 -22.20
C SER A 262 1.95 -3.07 -20.91
N LEU A 263 1.67 -3.84 -19.87
CA LEU A 263 2.44 -3.80 -18.62
C LEU A 263 3.88 -4.27 -18.86
N LEU A 264 4.10 -5.35 -19.58
CA LEU A 264 5.43 -5.87 -19.89
C LEU A 264 6.24 -4.90 -20.76
N ALA A 265 5.59 -4.13 -21.65
CA ALA A 265 6.21 -3.10 -22.47
C ALA A 265 6.75 -1.91 -21.65
N VAL A 266 6.35 -1.72 -20.41
CA VAL A 266 6.92 -0.70 -19.50
C VAL A 266 8.44 -0.83 -19.41
N SER A 267 8.99 -2.04 -19.50
CA SER A 267 10.44 -2.31 -19.47
C SER A 267 11.22 -1.57 -20.57
N THR A 268 10.58 -1.22 -21.67
CA THR A 268 11.21 -0.47 -22.79
C THR A 268 11.13 1.05 -22.62
N GLU A 269 10.39 1.54 -21.62
CA GLU A 269 10.12 2.95 -21.36
C GLU A 269 10.97 3.46 -20.18
N ALA A 270 12.23 3.80 -20.43
CA ALA A 270 13.19 4.18 -19.38
C ALA A 270 12.68 5.30 -18.44
N LYS A 271 11.95 6.29 -18.99
CA LYS A 271 11.37 7.36 -18.18
C LYS A 271 10.27 6.84 -17.26
N LEU A 272 9.42 5.93 -17.74
CA LEU A 272 8.35 5.33 -16.95
C LEU A 272 8.91 4.39 -15.89
N CYS A 273 9.95 3.61 -16.21
CA CYS A 273 10.68 2.82 -15.23
C CYS A 273 11.22 3.69 -14.10
N SER A 274 11.84 4.82 -14.41
CA SER A 274 12.32 5.78 -13.40
C SER A 274 11.16 6.32 -12.53
N GLN A 275 10.01 6.65 -13.13
CA GLN A 275 8.85 7.17 -12.41
C GLN A 275 8.17 6.11 -11.53
N LEU A 276 8.30 4.84 -11.87
CA LEU A 276 7.80 3.70 -11.10
C LEU A 276 8.84 3.12 -10.14
N GLU A 277 10.03 3.73 -10.04
CA GLU A 277 11.10 3.26 -9.15
C GLU A 277 11.44 1.78 -9.37
N THR A 278 11.55 1.37 -10.64
CA THR A 278 11.78 0.00 -11.07
C THR A 278 12.97 -0.11 -12.01
N LEU A 279 13.70 -1.22 -11.94
CA LEU A 279 14.81 -1.51 -12.85
C LEU A 279 14.32 -2.14 -14.17
N LEU A 280 13.42 -3.13 -14.06
CA LEU A 280 12.99 -3.97 -15.18
C LEU A 280 11.55 -3.68 -15.63
N GLY A 281 10.87 -2.68 -15.01
CA GLY A 281 9.45 -2.50 -15.23
C GLY A 281 8.62 -3.64 -14.65
N PHE A 282 7.54 -3.97 -15.34
CA PHE A 282 6.77 -5.19 -15.06
C PHE A 282 7.39 -6.38 -15.77
N VAL A 283 7.46 -7.50 -15.06
CA VAL A 283 7.94 -8.79 -15.57
C VAL A 283 6.83 -9.84 -15.50
N PRO A 284 6.91 -10.93 -16.29
CA PRO A 284 5.95 -12.03 -16.22
C PRO A 284 5.85 -12.60 -14.80
N VAL A 285 4.69 -13.14 -14.46
CA VAL A 285 4.51 -13.93 -13.23
C VAL A 285 5.20 -15.28 -13.43
N GLU A 286 6.31 -15.52 -12.73
CA GLU A 286 7.12 -16.72 -12.90
C GLU A 286 6.44 -17.98 -12.36
N ASP A 287 5.67 -17.85 -11.26
CA ASP A 287 5.00 -18.96 -10.60
C ASP A 287 3.62 -18.55 -10.07
N GLU A 288 2.56 -18.94 -10.76
CA GLU A 288 1.18 -18.70 -10.33
C GLU A 288 0.89 -19.37 -8.97
N SER A 289 1.60 -20.43 -8.59
CA SER A 289 1.44 -21.12 -7.31
C SER A 289 1.95 -20.31 -6.14
N LEU A 290 3.01 -19.51 -6.32
CA LEU A 290 3.50 -18.55 -5.32
C LEU A 290 2.44 -17.48 -5.01
N LEU A 291 1.60 -17.17 -6.00
CA LEU A 291 0.54 -16.21 -5.90
C LEU A 291 -0.80 -16.85 -5.43
N ALA A 292 -0.96 -18.14 -5.59
CA ALA A 292 -2.07 -18.90 -5.04
C ALA A 292 -1.83 -19.08 -3.52
N GLY A 293 -2.56 -18.37 -2.68
CA GLY A 293 -2.54 -18.60 -1.22
C GLY A 293 -2.83 -20.08 -0.93
N LYS A 294 -2.01 -20.71 -0.08
CA LYS A 294 -2.27 -22.07 0.40
C LYS A 294 -3.71 -22.14 0.91
N LYS A 295 -4.61 -22.80 0.20
CA LYS A 295 -5.90 -23.22 0.74
C LYS A 295 -5.58 -24.04 1.97
N LYS A 296 -5.77 -23.49 3.18
CA LYS A 296 -5.81 -24.30 4.39
C LYS A 296 -6.98 -25.24 4.22
N SER A 297 -6.71 -26.52 4.02
CA SER A 297 -7.68 -27.57 4.23
C SER A 297 -8.07 -27.50 5.71
N VAL A 298 -9.20 -26.87 5.98
CA VAL A 298 -9.91 -27.07 7.25
C VAL A 298 -10.50 -28.46 7.14
N THR A 299 -9.73 -29.46 7.54
CA THR A 299 -10.25 -30.79 7.79
C THR A 299 -10.91 -30.69 9.16
N SER A 300 -12.23 -30.56 9.15
CA SER A 300 -13.07 -30.81 10.32
C SER A 300 -12.84 -32.23 10.83
N ARG A 301 -12.40 -32.35 12.04
CA ARG A 301 -12.65 -33.48 12.93
C ARG A 301 -12.98 -32.97 14.32
#